data_2305155b81efabbdafdb8f676ac592f8
#
_entry.id   2305155b81efabbdafdb8f676ac592f8
#
_cell.length_a   1.000
_cell.length_b   1.000
_cell.length_c   1.000
_cell.angle_alpha   90.00
_cell.angle_beta   90.00
_cell.angle_gamma   90.00
#
_symmetry.space_group_name_H-M   'P 1'
#
loop_
_entity.id
_entity.type
_entity.pdbx_description
1 polymer ?
#
loop_
_entity_poly.entity_id
_entity_poly.type
_entity_poly.pdbx_seq_one_letter_code
_entity_poly.pdbx_strand_id
1 'polypeptide(L)'
;MIDTSRVKHDDDVFCVAPWLNLDIRQDGEVKPCCVSEYTMGDIKEKSLFDVWNDEPIRKLREAFLSGTRPKSCEVCWVNESSNKSSLRQDLNDFLNPKDQYWCKPEYKDHIINDTNDDFTVKKPGFIHWDVKLTSKCNFKCRMCSETSSSTFELEQNGFISGRWDAEEKTFEEVQQYIPMVRHLYFSGGEPLIIDAHYKILDEVIRLGREKEVTLVYNSNFSTLVYKKKHIFEYWEKFKDVEIHISIDGTEKRGELIRKGFNWEKFLSNAEQFIEKFPDKGHRLYFDTTVQALNVFNVVDLHQELFNRGLMKDIDYCFLNFLQGPRQMSVWVLDRQTKKRAQAKIRDHIDNFLKPNKSKRSVDFYESLITYIDLYQEQKLIPSFLDTMRHFDKIRGESTMETFPEFQRIWDVIKVRKVPKHLKDKV
;
A
#
# COMPACT_ATOMS: atom_id res chain seq x y z
N MET A 1 39.16 -1.20 2.45
CA MET A 1 38.19 -1.45 3.54
C MET A 1 37.07 -0.44 3.42
N ILE A 2 35.85 -0.91 3.44
CA ILE A 2 34.64 -0.07 3.36
C ILE A 2 34.49 0.71 4.65
N ASP A 3 34.12 1.99 4.56
CA ASP A 3 33.78 2.80 5.73
C ASP A 3 32.37 2.39 6.24
N THR A 4 32.34 1.72 7.38
CA THR A 4 31.10 1.26 8.03
C THR A 4 30.63 2.18 9.16
N SER A 5 31.25 3.34 9.33
CA SER A 5 30.89 4.30 10.39
C SER A 5 29.45 4.81 10.30
N ARG A 6 28.89 4.78 9.08
CA ARG A 6 27.51 5.17 8.79
C ARG A 6 26.47 4.08 9.08
N VAL A 7 26.88 2.85 9.36
CA VAL A 7 25.93 1.74 9.65
C VAL A 7 25.35 1.92 11.05
N LYS A 8 24.40 2.84 11.17
CA LYS A 8 23.70 3.17 12.40
C LYS A 8 22.29 3.69 12.13
N HIS A 9 21.40 3.48 13.08
CA HIS A 9 19.99 3.82 13.02
C HIS A 9 19.74 5.30 12.70
N ASP A 10 20.47 6.21 13.34
CA ASP A 10 20.26 7.66 13.31
C ASP A 10 21.12 8.40 12.26
N ASP A 11 21.73 7.67 11.31
CA ASP A 11 22.47 8.31 10.22
C ASP A 11 21.52 9.05 9.28
N ASP A 12 21.92 10.23 8.84
CA ASP A 12 21.10 11.12 8.00
C ASP A 12 21.07 10.75 6.53
N VAL A 13 21.90 9.80 6.09
CA VAL A 13 21.98 9.30 4.71
C VAL A 13 21.73 7.81 4.63
N PHE A 14 22.28 7.02 5.56
CA PHE A 14 22.27 5.57 5.50
C PHE A 14 20.83 4.99 5.46
N CYS A 15 20.66 3.92 4.69
CA CYS A 15 19.44 3.12 4.63
C CYS A 15 19.79 1.64 4.57
N VAL A 16 19.16 0.81 5.43
CA VAL A 16 19.39 -0.65 5.47
C VAL A 16 18.79 -1.40 4.28
N ALA A 17 17.86 -0.79 3.54
CA ALA A 17 17.09 -1.46 2.49
C ALA A 17 17.95 -2.26 1.51
N PRO A 18 19.10 -1.78 1.00
CA PRO A 18 19.93 -2.54 0.07
C PRO A 18 20.60 -3.81 0.64
N TRP A 19 20.42 -4.09 1.91
CA TRP A 19 20.97 -5.27 2.57
C TRP A 19 19.91 -6.18 3.18
N LEU A 20 18.83 -5.57 3.74
CA LEU A 20 17.89 -6.28 4.61
C LEU A 20 16.47 -6.35 4.05
N ASN A 21 16.13 -5.52 3.07
CA ASN A 21 14.78 -5.45 2.49
C ASN A 21 14.74 -6.10 1.10
N LEU A 22 13.66 -6.80 0.81
CA LEU A 22 13.38 -7.40 -0.49
C LEU A 22 12.03 -6.89 -0.99
N ASP A 23 12.00 -6.11 -2.07
CA ASP A 23 10.77 -5.73 -2.78
C ASP A 23 10.75 -6.43 -4.15
N ILE A 24 9.78 -7.31 -4.36
CA ILE A 24 9.54 -7.95 -5.66
C ILE A 24 8.16 -7.55 -6.14
N ARG A 25 8.11 -7.02 -7.35
CA ARG A 25 6.89 -6.62 -8.02
C ARG A 25 6.18 -7.81 -8.66
N GLN A 26 4.88 -7.66 -8.95
CA GLN A 26 4.05 -8.72 -9.53
C GLN A 26 4.52 -9.21 -10.91
N ASP A 27 5.32 -8.43 -11.60
CA ASP A 27 5.93 -8.77 -12.89
C ASP A 27 7.36 -9.33 -12.78
N GLY A 28 7.88 -9.52 -11.56
CA GLY A 28 9.21 -10.05 -11.30
C GLY A 28 10.30 -8.99 -11.18
N GLU A 29 9.98 -7.71 -11.35
CA GLU A 29 10.93 -6.61 -11.12
C GLU A 29 11.35 -6.55 -9.65
N VAL A 30 12.66 -6.41 -9.39
CA VAL A 30 13.23 -6.28 -8.03
C VAL A 30 13.61 -4.84 -7.78
N LYS A 31 13.23 -4.32 -6.60
CA LYS A 31 13.58 -2.98 -6.13
C LYS A 31 14.20 -3.02 -4.74
N PRO A 32 14.93 -1.98 -4.33
CA PRO A 32 15.47 -1.90 -2.97
C PRO A 32 14.35 -1.71 -1.93
N CYS A 33 13.25 -1.05 -2.31
CA CYS A 33 12.05 -0.84 -1.49
C CYS A 33 10.88 -0.33 -2.34
N CYS A 34 9.67 -0.35 -1.77
CA CYS A 34 8.42 -0.01 -2.47
C CYS A 34 8.31 1.46 -2.92
N VAL A 35 9.07 2.38 -2.35
CA VAL A 35 9.04 3.80 -2.73
C VAL A 35 10.18 4.19 -3.68
N SER A 36 11.13 3.31 -3.97
CA SER A 36 12.22 3.58 -4.91
C SER A 36 11.72 3.52 -6.35
N GLU A 37 12.11 4.49 -7.15
CA GLU A 37 11.92 4.44 -8.61
C GLU A 37 12.97 3.58 -9.32
N TYR A 38 14.00 3.14 -8.60
CA TYR A 38 15.16 2.45 -9.16
C TYR A 38 14.95 0.95 -9.20
N THR A 39 15.05 0.35 -10.39
CA THR A 39 14.98 -1.08 -10.62
C THR A 39 16.36 -1.71 -10.48
N MET A 40 16.45 -2.80 -9.72
CA MET A 40 17.68 -3.57 -9.53
C MET A 40 17.89 -4.62 -10.63
N GLY A 41 16.80 -5.21 -11.13
CA GLY A 41 16.77 -6.25 -12.15
C GLY A 41 15.43 -6.97 -12.14
N ASP A 42 15.36 -8.10 -12.83
CA ASP A 42 14.16 -8.92 -12.99
C ASP A 42 14.51 -10.40 -12.72
N ILE A 43 13.76 -11.04 -11.81
CA ILE A 43 13.95 -12.45 -11.45
C ILE A 43 13.59 -13.42 -12.60
N LYS A 44 12.92 -12.95 -13.63
CA LYS A 44 12.68 -13.76 -14.85
C LYS A 44 13.94 -13.92 -15.70
N GLU A 45 14.91 -13.01 -15.56
CA GLU A 45 16.15 -12.98 -16.34
C GLU A 45 17.34 -13.55 -15.58
N LYS A 46 17.40 -13.31 -14.25
CA LYS A 46 18.52 -13.70 -13.39
C LYS A 46 18.01 -14.26 -12.08
N SER A 47 18.84 -15.04 -11.36
CA SER A 47 18.51 -15.43 -9.98
C SER A 47 18.40 -14.19 -9.09
N LEU A 48 17.60 -14.27 -8.03
CA LEU A 48 17.44 -13.18 -7.07
C LEU A 48 18.79 -12.75 -6.45
N PHE A 49 19.70 -13.72 -6.19
CA PHE A 49 21.01 -13.41 -5.64
C PHE A 49 21.92 -12.70 -6.63
N ASP A 50 21.86 -13.04 -7.92
CA ASP A 50 22.60 -12.33 -8.97
C ASP A 50 22.08 -10.89 -9.10
N VAL A 51 20.75 -10.67 -9.13
CA VAL A 51 20.16 -9.34 -9.11
C VAL A 51 20.64 -8.56 -7.88
N TRP A 52 20.71 -9.20 -6.70
CA TRP A 52 21.12 -8.59 -5.44
C TRP A 52 22.61 -8.25 -5.36
N ASN A 53 23.42 -8.74 -6.30
CA ASN A 53 24.83 -8.44 -6.45
C ASN A 53 25.18 -7.73 -7.77
N ASP A 54 24.19 -7.34 -8.56
CA ASP A 54 24.39 -6.63 -9.81
C ASP A 54 24.79 -5.15 -9.59
N GLU A 55 25.27 -4.51 -10.64
CA GLU A 55 25.78 -3.15 -10.62
C GLU A 55 24.81 -2.13 -9.95
N PRO A 56 23.49 -2.14 -10.25
CA PRO A 56 22.57 -1.17 -9.69
C PRO A 56 22.54 -1.17 -8.16
N ILE A 57 22.42 -2.33 -7.52
CA ILE A 57 22.33 -2.43 -6.07
C ILE A 57 23.69 -2.14 -5.41
N ARG A 58 24.81 -2.52 -6.06
CA ARG A 58 26.16 -2.21 -5.56
C ARG A 58 26.40 -0.72 -5.51
N LYS A 59 26.04 0.02 -6.56
CA LYS A 59 26.10 1.49 -6.59
C LYS A 59 25.26 2.13 -5.49
N LEU A 60 24.10 1.54 -5.17
CA LEU A 60 23.25 2.04 -4.11
C LEU A 60 23.90 1.84 -2.72
N ARG A 61 24.50 0.66 -2.47
CA ARG A 61 25.27 0.39 -1.24
C ARG A 61 26.47 1.34 -1.11
N GLU A 62 27.22 1.53 -2.19
CA GLU A 62 28.35 2.47 -2.25
C GLU A 62 27.91 3.89 -1.88
N ALA A 63 26.82 4.37 -2.47
CA ALA A 63 26.29 5.70 -2.21
C ALA A 63 25.93 5.89 -0.72
N PHE A 64 25.24 4.93 -0.10
CA PHE A 64 24.88 5.03 1.31
C PHE A 64 26.09 4.97 2.24
N LEU A 65 27.06 4.11 1.98
CA LEU A 65 28.27 4.01 2.79
C LEU A 65 29.20 5.23 2.60
N SER A 66 29.24 5.81 1.40
CA SER A 66 30.01 7.05 1.14
C SER A 66 29.32 8.33 1.61
N GLY A 67 28.07 8.25 2.12
CA GLY A 67 27.33 9.43 2.57
C GLY A 67 26.69 10.23 1.44
N THR A 68 26.45 9.58 0.30
CA THR A 68 25.78 10.21 -0.85
C THR A 68 24.28 9.87 -0.83
N ARG A 69 23.42 10.87 -0.98
CA ARG A 69 21.96 10.69 -1.13
C ARG A 69 21.60 10.34 -2.58
N PRO A 70 21.18 9.09 -2.88
CA PRO A 70 20.78 8.74 -4.23
C PRO A 70 19.51 9.47 -4.64
N LYS A 71 19.47 10.02 -5.87
CA LYS A 71 18.27 10.72 -6.38
C LYS A 71 17.03 9.83 -6.41
N SER A 72 17.18 8.55 -6.72
CA SER A 72 16.10 7.56 -6.73
C SER A 72 15.44 7.33 -5.35
N CYS A 73 16.07 7.79 -4.28
CA CYS A 73 15.61 7.68 -2.90
C CYS A 73 15.15 9.03 -2.31
N GLU A 74 15.07 10.10 -3.14
CA GLU A 74 14.77 11.48 -2.71
C GLU A 74 13.47 11.60 -1.92
N VAL A 75 12.48 10.77 -2.20
CA VAL A 75 11.17 10.79 -1.53
C VAL A 75 11.26 10.67 -0.01
N CYS A 76 12.21 9.88 0.51
CA CYS A 76 12.41 9.74 1.95
C CYS A 76 12.89 11.06 2.57
N TRP A 77 13.91 11.70 1.99
CA TRP A 77 14.42 12.98 2.52
C TRP A 77 13.44 14.14 2.35
N VAL A 78 12.62 14.13 1.29
CA VAL A 78 11.51 15.09 1.14
C VAL A 78 10.50 14.95 2.28
N ASN A 79 10.14 13.71 2.66
CA ASN A 79 9.28 13.47 3.81
C ASN A 79 9.93 13.95 5.11
N GLU A 80 11.17 13.55 5.36
CA GLU A 80 11.93 13.92 6.56
C GLU A 80 12.11 15.44 6.70
N SER A 81 12.38 16.16 5.61
CA SER A 81 12.46 17.63 5.61
C SER A 81 11.12 18.30 5.94
N SER A 82 10.02 17.57 5.79
CA SER A 82 8.66 18.01 6.10
C SER A 82 8.17 17.52 7.48
N ASN A 83 9.09 17.06 8.34
CA ASN A 83 8.81 16.47 9.65
C ASN A 83 7.85 15.26 9.60
N LYS A 84 7.89 14.50 8.51
CA LYS A 84 7.18 13.22 8.36
C LYS A 84 8.16 12.07 8.50
N SER A 85 7.71 10.93 9.02
CA SER A 85 8.52 9.71 8.95
C SER A 85 8.73 9.27 7.50
N SER A 86 9.80 8.56 7.26
CA SER A 86 10.11 7.99 5.95
C SER A 86 10.33 6.49 6.08
N LEU A 87 10.07 5.75 4.99
CA LEU A 87 10.36 4.32 4.96
C LEU A 87 11.85 4.01 5.29
N ARG A 88 12.77 4.91 4.94
CA ARG A 88 14.19 4.81 5.31
C ARG A 88 14.37 4.76 6.84
N GLN A 89 13.71 5.67 7.55
CA GLN A 89 13.76 5.71 9.02
C GLN A 89 13.11 4.47 9.63
N ASP A 90 11.93 4.08 9.12
CA ASP A 90 11.21 2.90 9.60
C ASP A 90 12.04 1.61 9.40
N LEU A 91 12.69 1.43 8.25
CA LEU A 91 13.58 0.29 8.01
C LEU A 91 14.87 0.36 8.83
N ASN A 92 15.40 1.56 9.09
CA ASN A 92 16.58 1.70 9.94
C ASN A 92 16.32 1.34 11.41
N ASP A 93 15.06 1.20 11.85
CA ASP A 93 14.72 0.66 13.16
C ASP A 93 15.24 -0.77 13.38
N PHE A 94 15.55 -1.51 12.32
CA PHE A 94 16.31 -2.77 12.42
C PHE A 94 17.70 -2.59 13.06
N LEU A 95 18.24 -1.39 13.08
CA LEU A 95 19.51 -1.05 13.75
C LEU A 95 19.31 -0.25 15.05
N ASN A 96 18.08 0.06 15.46
CA ASN A 96 17.77 0.86 16.63
C ASN A 96 17.93 0.04 17.93
N PRO A 97 18.98 0.25 18.72
CA PRO A 97 19.23 -0.59 19.91
C PRO A 97 18.18 -0.41 21.01
N LYS A 98 17.35 0.62 20.92
CA LYS A 98 16.22 0.85 21.84
C LYS A 98 15.00 0.01 21.46
N ASP A 99 14.93 -0.47 20.24
CA ASP A 99 13.85 -1.30 19.73
C ASP A 99 14.24 -2.78 19.79
N GLN A 100 13.98 -3.42 20.93
CA GLN A 100 14.30 -4.85 21.13
C GLN A 100 13.45 -5.80 20.24
N TYR A 101 12.38 -5.29 19.67
CA TYR A 101 11.49 -6.06 18.80
C TYR A 101 12.05 -6.17 17.37
N TRP A 102 12.44 -5.04 16.79
CA TRP A 102 12.93 -4.94 15.42
C TRP A 102 14.43 -5.15 15.29
N CYS A 103 15.21 -4.61 16.23
CA CYS A 103 16.66 -4.62 16.17
C CYS A 103 17.25 -5.95 16.65
N LYS A 104 18.19 -6.48 15.87
CA LYS A 104 19.06 -7.59 16.27
C LYS A 104 20.50 -7.24 15.93
N PRO A 105 21.46 -7.50 16.85
CA PRO A 105 22.87 -7.22 16.60
C PRO A 105 23.41 -7.82 15.31
N GLU A 106 22.96 -9.02 14.96
CA GLU A 106 23.35 -9.75 13.74
C GLU A 106 23.01 -9.02 12.44
N TYR A 107 22.04 -8.08 12.43
CA TYR A 107 21.72 -7.31 11.22
C TYR A 107 22.80 -6.31 10.90
N LYS A 108 23.32 -5.62 11.92
CA LYS A 108 24.47 -4.73 11.77
C LYS A 108 25.71 -5.50 11.36
N ASP A 109 25.95 -6.63 12.01
CA ASP A 109 27.11 -7.51 11.73
C ASP A 109 27.05 -8.04 10.29
N HIS A 110 25.87 -8.42 9.79
CA HIS A 110 25.66 -8.81 8.40
C HIS A 110 26.07 -7.69 7.44
N ILE A 111 25.58 -6.47 7.65
CA ILE A 111 25.91 -5.33 6.79
C ILE A 111 27.42 -5.08 6.75
N ILE A 112 28.08 -5.14 7.90
CA ILE A 112 29.51 -4.82 8.04
C ILE A 112 30.40 -5.96 7.50
N ASN A 113 30.11 -7.21 7.87
CA ASN A 113 31.01 -8.33 7.66
C ASN A 113 30.76 -9.07 6.33
N ASP A 114 29.54 -8.98 5.79
CA ASP A 114 29.17 -9.68 4.56
C ASP A 114 29.25 -8.77 3.31
N THR A 115 29.53 -7.48 3.44
CA THR A 115 29.77 -6.59 2.30
C THR A 115 31.24 -6.62 1.89
N ASN A 116 31.51 -6.91 0.63
CA ASN A 116 32.85 -6.92 0.02
C ASN A 116 33.27 -5.50 -0.41
N ASP A 117 34.57 -5.31 -0.67
CA ASP A 117 35.12 -4.02 -1.10
C ASP A 117 34.55 -3.50 -2.43
N ASP A 118 33.95 -4.34 -3.24
CA ASP A 118 33.22 -3.99 -4.48
C ASP A 118 31.70 -3.81 -4.27
N PHE A 119 31.25 -3.75 -3.02
CA PHE A 119 29.85 -3.59 -2.58
C PHE A 119 28.92 -4.75 -2.94
N THR A 120 29.43 -5.90 -3.38
CA THR A 120 28.67 -7.15 -3.38
C THR A 120 28.47 -7.64 -1.96
N VAL A 121 27.48 -8.51 -1.74
CA VAL A 121 27.30 -9.21 -0.45
C VAL A 121 27.59 -10.69 -0.59
N LYS A 122 28.26 -11.27 0.41
CA LYS A 122 28.62 -12.70 0.44
C LYS A 122 27.40 -13.61 0.52
N LYS A 123 26.36 -13.14 1.20
CA LYS A 123 25.05 -13.81 1.34
C LYS A 123 23.95 -12.76 1.46
N PRO A 124 22.71 -13.05 1.06
CA PRO A 124 21.60 -12.12 1.23
C PRO A 124 21.18 -11.99 2.70
N GLY A 125 20.61 -10.84 3.06
CA GLY A 125 20.06 -10.56 4.38
C GLY A 125 18.57 -10.28 4.34
N PHE A 126 17.79 -10.99 3.52
CA PHE A 126 16.37 -10.74 3.28
C PHE A 126 15.48 -11.01 4.50
N ILE A 127 15.57 -10.14 5.52
CA ILE A 127 14.78 -10.27 6.75
C ILE A 127 13.41 -9.62 6.64
N HIS A 128 13.26 -8.59 5.80
CA HIS A 128 12.02 -7.90 5.50
C HIS A 128 11.65 -8.09 4.03
N TRP A 129 10.45 -8.62 3.79
CA TRP A 129 9.96 -8.85 2.43
C TRP A 129 8.70 -8.03 2.15
N ASP A 130 8.73 -7.20 1.11
CA ASP A 130 7.57 -6.62 0.45
C ASP A 130 7.39 -7.35 -0.89
N VAL A 131 6.60 -8.41 -0.89
CA VAL A 131 6.48 -9.30 -2.06
C VAL A 131 5.07 -9.21 -2.64
N LYS A 132 5.03 -8.71 -3.87
CA LYS A 132 3.81 -8.66 -4.69
C LYS A 132 3.81 -9.86 -5.62
N LEU A 133 3.20 -10.96 -5.16
CA LEU A 133 3.29 -12.26 -5.83
C LEU A 133 2.68 -12.27 -7.23
N THR A 134 1.57 -11.54 -7.44
CA THR A 134 0.84 -11.49 -8.71
C THR A 134 -0.14 -10.31 -8.71
N SER A 135 -0.67 -9.95 -9.89
CA SER A 135 -1.76 -9.00 -10.05
C SER A 135 -3.16 -9.61 -9.81
N LYS A 136 -3.24 -10.90 -9.45
CA LYS A 136 -4.50 -11.59 -9.22
C LYS A 136 -5.32 -10.93 -8.12
N CYS A 137 -6.45 -10.34 -8.47
CA CYS A 137 -7.36 -9.63 -7.57
C CYS A 137 -8.80 -9.94 -7.96
N ASN A 138 -9.69 -9.98 -6.96
CA ASN A 138 -11.13 -10.17 -7.17
C ASN A 138 -11.91 -8.84 -7.21
N PHE A 139 -11.23 -7.69 -7.05
CA PHE A 139 -11.82 -6.36 -7.15
C PHE A 139 -11.37 -5.61 -8.40
N LYS A 140 -12.25 -4.68 -8.86
CA LYS A 140 -12.02 -3.76 -9.98
C LYS A 140 -12.20 -2.33 -9.51
N CYS A 141 -11.36 -1.88 -8.57
CA CYS A 141 -11.46 -0.54 -8.00
C CYS A 141 -11.32 0.54 -9.07
N ARG A 142 -12.10 1.65 -8.99
CA ARG A 142 -12.12 2.69 -10.04
C ARG A 142 -10.78 3.42 -10.20
N MET A 143 -9.96 3.47 -9.14
CA MET A 143 -8.61 4.06 -9.16
C MET A 143 -7.50 3.06 -9.43
N CYS A 144 -7.82 1.78 -9.65
CA CYS A 144 -6.84 0.73 -9.88
C CYS A 144 -6.22 0.82 -11.28
N SER A 145 -5.24 -0.03 -11.53
CA SER A 145 -4.59 -0.18 -12.83
C SER A 145 -4.59 -1.65 -13.28
N GLU A 146 -4.35 -1.85 -14.57
CA GLU A 146 -4.17 -3.17 -15.19
C GLU A 146 -3.00 -3.94 -14.56
N THR A 147 -1.96 -3.23 -14.14
CA THR A 147 -0.78 -3.83 -13.51
C THR A 147 -1.04 -4.35 -12.10
N SER A 148 -2.10 -3.86 -11.44
CA SER A 148 -2.37 -4.15 -10.02
C SER A 148 -3.61 -5.01 -9.82
N SER A 149 -4.45 -5.22 -10.86
CA SER A 149 -5.64 -6.07 -10.77
C SER A 149 -5.95 -6.75 -12.09
N SER A 150 -5.84 -8.07 -12.09
CA SER A 150 -6.18 -8.91 -13.25
C SER A 150 -7.65 -8.81 -13.66
N THR A 151 -8.58 -8.63 -12.70
CA THR A 151 -10.01 -8.43 -13.03
C THR A 151 -10.30 -7.05 -13.59
N PHE A 152 -9.52 -6.03 -13.16
CA PHE A 152 -9.58 -4.70 -13.77
C PHE A 152 -9.03 -4.76 -15.20
N GLU A 153 -7.90 -5.40 -15.42
CA GLU A 153 -7.33 -5.60 -16.76
C GLU A 153 -8.34 -6.31 -17.70
N LEU A 154 -8.96 -7.40 -17.22
CA LEU A 154 -9.98 -8.12 -17.98
C LEU A 154 -11.17 -7.21 -18.35
N GLU A 155 -11.64 -6.38 -17.42
CA GLU A 155 -12.77 -5.47 -17.67
C GLU A 155 -12.42 -4.39 -18.70
N GLN A 156 -11.18 -3.85 -18.66
CA GLN A 156 -10.79 -2.77 -19.57
C GLN A 156 -10.39 -3.28 -20.96
N ASN A 157 -9.71 -4.42 -21.04
CA ASN A 157 -9.10 -4.93 -22.27
C ASN A 157 -9.84 -6.12 -22.88
N GLY A 158 -10.74 -6.77 -22.14
CA GLY A 158 -11.40 -8.01 -22.54
C GLY A 158 -10.53 -9.27 -22.42
N PHE A 159 -9.31 -9.17 -21.94
CA PHE A 159 -8.39 -10.28 -21.71
C PHE A 159 -7.41 -9.95 -20.56
N ILE A 160 -6.77 -10.99 -20.01
CA ILE A 160 -5.65 -10.86 -19.06
C ILE A 160 -4.37 -11.19 -19.83
N SER A 161 -3.44 -10.23 -19.89
CA SER A 161 -2.21 -10.39 -20.66
C SER A 161 -1.22 -11.40 -20.07
N GLY A 162 -1.34 -11.70 -18.77
CA GLY A 162 -0.36 -12.49 -18.01
C GLY A 162 0.99 -11.77 -17.80
N ARG A 163 1.14 -10.58 -18.35
CA ARG A 163 2.37 -9.77 -18.30
C ARG A 163 2.79 -9.38 -16.88
N TRP A 164 1.80 -9.30 -15.97
CA TRP A 164 1.96 -8.92 -14.57
C TRP A 164 1.88 -10.12 -13.62
N ASP A 165 2.18 -11.32 -14.11
CA ASP A 165 2.11 -12.55 -13.32
C ASP A 165 3.45 -13.28 -13.36
N ALA A 166 4.18 -13.14 -12.28
CA ALA A 166 5.43 -13.89 -12.04
C ALA A 166 5.31 -14.79 -10.78
N GLU A 167 4.08 -15.15 -10.35
CA GLU A 167 3.80 -15.85 -9.11
C GLU A 167 4.68 -17.08 -8.87
N GLU A 168 4.75 -17.98 -9.86
CA GLU A 168 5.50 -19.22 -9.74
C GLU A 168 7.01 -18.95 -9.64
N LYS A 169 7.53 -18.11 -10.55
CA LYS A 169 8.95 -17.73 -10.56
C LYS A 169 9.36 -17.00 -9.29
N THR A 170 8.50 -16.10 -8.79
CA THR A 170 8.75 -15.41 -7.53
C THR A 170 8.83 -16.40 -6.38
N PHE A 171 7.92 -17.37 -6.30
CA PHE A 171 7.97 -18.38 -5.25
C PHE A 171 9.22 -19.26 -5.35
N GLU A 172 9.60 -19.72 -6.54
CA GLU A 172 10.82 -20.49 -6.76
C GLU A 172 12.08 -19.76 -6.27
N GLU A 173 12.16 -18.45 -6.55
CA GLU A 173 13.33 -17.65 -6.15
C GLU A 173 13.36 -17.38 -4.64
N VAL A 174 12.23 -17.06 -4.00
CA VAL A 174 12.22 -16.65 -2.59
C VAL A 174 12.20 -17.82 -1.60
N GLN A 175 11.71 -19.01 -1.98
CA GLN A 175 11.52 -20.13 -1.05
C GLN A 175 12.79 -20.51 -0.27
N GLN A 176 13.96 -20.45 -0.91
CA GLN A 176 15.24 -20.75 -0.27
C GLN A 176 15.65 -19.74 0.83
N TYR A 177 15.05 -18.55 0.83
CA TYR A 177 15.33 -17.49 1.79
C TYR A 177 14.31 -17.40 2.93
N ILE A 178 13.23 -18.19 2.90
CA ILE A 178 12.24 -18.25 3.97
C ILE A 178 12.89 -18.50 5.35
N PRO A 179 13.97 -19.31 5.49
CA PRO A 179 14.63 -19.49 6.77
C PRO A 179 15.17 -18.22 7.43
N MET A 180 15.42 -17.14 6.69
CA MET A 180 15.95 -15.90 7.25
C MET A 180 14.90 -14.82 7.50
N VAL A 181 13.68 -14.95 6.94
CA VAL A 181 12.64 -13.92 7.03
C VAL A 181 12.18 -13.66 8.46
N ARG A 182 11.88 -12.41 8.76
CA ARG A 182 11.30 -11.93 10.04
C ARG A 182 10.01 -11.14 9.81
N HIS A 183 9.90 -10.46 8.70
CA HIS A 183 8.75 -9.63 8.35
C HIS A 183 8.30 -9.95 6.94
N LEU A 184 7.08 -10.41 6.79
CA LEU A 184 6.43 -10.70 5.52
C LEU A 184 5.31 -9.69 5.31
N TYR A 185 5.53 -8.76 4.38
CA TYR A 185 4.51 -7.82 3.94
C TYR A 185 3.93 -8.29 2.60
N PHE A 186 2.66 -8.67 2.63
CA PHE A 186 1.93 -9.13 1.47
C PHE A 186 1.02 -8.03 0.92
N SER A 187 1.26 -7.65 -0.33
CA SER A 187 0.48 -6.68 -1.08
C SER A 187 0.33 -7.13 -2.55
N GLY A 188 -0.04 -6.24 -3.43
CA GLY A 188 -0.21 -6.53 -4.86
C GLY A 188 -1.67 -6.63 -5.27
N GLY A 189 -2.12 -7.76 -5.85
CA GLY A 189 -3.53 -8.01 -6.17
C GLY A 189 -4.37 -8.15 -4.89
N GLU A 190 -4.80 -9.37 -4.56
CA GLU A 190 -5.40 -9.70 -3.26
C GLU A 190 -4.66 -10.89 -2.66
N PRO A 191 -3.83 -10.71 -1.62
CA PRO A 191 -2.99 -11.78 -1.05
C PRO A 191 -3.78 -13.01 -0.61
N LEU A 192 -4.98 -12.83 -0.06
CA LEU A 192 -5.78 -13.92 0.51
C LEU A 192 -6.35 -14.90 -0.53
N ILE A 193 -6.19 -14.63 -1.84
CA ILE A 193 -6.60 -15.52 -2.92
C ILE A 193 -5.44 -15.99 -3.81
N ILE A 194 -4.19 -15.93 -3.29
CA ILE A 194 -2.97 -16.27 -4.03
C ILE A 194 -2.38 -17.58 -3.50
N ASP A 195 -2.08 -18.54 -4.37
CA ASP A 195 -1.53 -19.84 -3.98
C ASP A 195 -0.15 -19.72 -3.35
N ALA A 196 0.75 -18.93 -3.95
CA ALA A 196 2.10 -18.74 -3.44
C ALA A 196 2.13 -18.12 -2.04
N HIS A 197 1.17 -17.25 -1.70
CA HIS A 197 1.00 -16.74 -0.34
C HIS A 197 0.86 -17.89 0.67
N TYR A 198 -0.06 -18.84 0.43
CA TYR A 198 -0.25 -19.99 1.33
C TYR A 198 0.95 -20.94 1.34
N LYS A 199 1.65 -21.12 0.18
CA LYS A 199 2.89 -21.91 0.14
C LYS A 199 3.98 -21.31 1.04
N ILE A 200 4.14 -19.98 1.04
CA ILE A 200 5.09 -19.29 1.92
C ILE A 200 4.72 -19.51 3.39
N LEU A 201 3.44 -19.32 3.76
CA LEU A 201 2.98 -19.57 5.13
C LEU A 201 3.16 -21.03 5.58
N ASP A 202 2.82 -22.00 4.71
CA ASP A 202 3.01 -23.41 4.96
C ASP A 202 4.51 -23.72 5.21
N GLU A 203 5.43 -23.11 4.47
CA GLU A 203 6.87 -23.31 4.63
C GLU A 203 7.41 -22.67 5.92
N VAL A 204 6.96 -21.46 6.27
CA VAL A 204 7.31 -20.81 7.57
C VAL A 204 6.90 -21.72 8.74
N ILE A 205 5.68 -22.29 8.69
CA ILE A 205 5.16 -23.19 9.72
C ILE A 205 5.94 -24.50 9.71
N ARG A 206 6.22 -25.10 8.55
CA ARG A 206 7.03 -26.33 8.43
C ARG A 206 8.41 -26.20 9.05
N LEU A 207 8.99 -24.99 8.97
CA LEU A 207 10.29 -24.68 9.58
C LEU A 207 10.19 -24.34 11.08
N GLY A 208 8.99 -24.31 11.66
CA GLY A 208 8.76 -23.96 13.07
C GLY A 208 9.07 -22.50 13.41
N ARG A 209 8.95 -21.58 12.43
CA ARG A 209 9.37 -20.18 12.59
C ARG A 209 8.23 -19.18 12.72
N GLU A 210 6.99 -19.64 12.76
CA GLU A 210 5.78 -18.80 12.84
C GLU A 210 5.75 -17.87 14.06
N LYS A 211 6.47 -18.20 15.14
CA LYS A 211 6.59 -17.34 16.32
C LYS A 211 7.67 -16.25 16.21
N GLU A 212 8.48 -16.31 15.16
CA GLU A 212 9.56 -15.35 14.90
C GLU A 212 9.24 -14.41 13.73
N VAL A 213 8.19 -14.71 12.97
CA VAL A 213 7.80 -13.96 11.77
C VAL A 213 6.55 -13.13 12.04
N THR A 214 6.64 -11.85 11.73
CA THR A 214 5.50 -10.93 11.70
C THR A 214 4.89 -10.93 10.31
N LEU A 215 3.57 -11.06 10.23
CA LEU A 215 2.82 -10.95 8.99
C LEU A 215 2.17 -9.57 8.90
N VAL A 216 2.32 -8.91 7.76
CA VAL A 216 1.66 -7.65 7.44
C VAL A 216 0.93 -7.80 6.11
N TYR A 217 -0.30 -7.34 6.03
CA TYR A 217 -1.14 -7.45 4.83
C TYR A 217 -1.71 -6.11 4.39
N ASN A 218 -1.67 -5.83 3.11
CA ASN A 218 -2.65 -4.95 2.48
C ASN A 218 -3.69 -5.83 1.78
N SER A 219 -4.91 -5.87 2.31
CA SER A 219 -5.97 -6.74 1.81
C SER A 219 -7.28 -5.98 1.63
N ASN A 220 -8.08 -6.39 0.65
CA ASN A 220 -9.46 -5.94 0.51
C ASN A 220 -10.40 -6.64 1.51
N PHE A 221 -9.90 -7.60 2.24
CA PHE A 221 -10.54 -8.34 3.33
C PHE A 221 -11.92 -8.94 2.97
N SER A 222 -12.15 -9.23 1.69
CA SER A 222 -13.43 -9.72 1.18
C SER A 222 -13.63 -11.22 1.36
N THR A 223 -12.57 -11.99 1.59
CA THR A 223 -12.64 -13.43 1.77
C THR A 223 -11.67 -13.91 2.83
N LEU A 224 -12.15 -14.80 3.69
CA LEU A 224 -11.34 -15.43 4.74
C LEU A 224 -11.03 -16.90 4.41
N VAL A 225 -11.67 -17.43 3.35
CA VAL A 225 -11.51 -18.84 2.93
C VAL A 225 -11.08 -18.89 1.47
N TYR A 226 -9.97 -19.55 1.20
CA TYR A 226 -9.46 -19.80 -0.13
C TYR A 226 -9.12 -21.29 -0.30
N LYS A 227 -9.69 -21.96 -1.33
CA LYS A 227 -9.47 -23.39 -1.60
C LYS A 227 -9.57 -24.27 -0.34
N LYS A 228 -10.60 -24.07 0.48
CA LYS A 228 -10.86 -24.74 1.76
C LYS A 228 -9.90 -24.41 2.91
N LYS A 229 -8.94 -23.50 2.73
CA LYS A 229 -8.04 -23.01 3.79
C LYS A 229 -8.66 -21.75 4.40
N HIS A 230 -8.94 -21.76 5.70
CA HIS A 230 -9.37 -20.56 6.41
C HIS A 230 -8.14 -19.81 6.92
N ILE A 231 -8.00 -18.53 6.58
CA ILE A 231 -6.79 -17.77 6.89
C ILE A 231 -6.55 -17.62 8.41
N PHE A 232 -7.58 -17.60 9.21
CA PHE A 232 -7.44 -17.53 10.67
C PHE A 232 -6.71 -18.74 11.26
N GLU A 233 -6.82 -19.94 10.65
CA GLU A 233 -6.07 -21.13 11.06
C GLU A 233 -4.56 -20.97 10.86
N TYR A 234 -4.16 -20.09 9.95
CA TYR A 234 -2.77 -19.68 9.77
C TYR A 234 -2.38 -18.61 10.79
N TRP A 235 -3.15 -17.51 10.84
CA TRP A 235 -2.81 -16.36 11.67
C TRP A 235 -2.69 -16.69 13.15
N GLU A 236 -3.52 -17.59 13.71
CA GLU A 236 -3.43 -18.02 15.11
C GLU A 236 -2.09 -18.70 15.47
N LYS A 237 -1.36 -19.22 14.47
CA LYS A 237 -0.03 -19.80 14.66
C LYS A 237 1.05 -18.76 14.78
N PHE A 238 0.90 -17.62 14.13
CA PHE A 238 1.88 -16.53 14.16
C PHE A 238 1.77 -15.71 15.45
N LYS A 239 2.87 -15.02 15.79
CA LYS A 239 2.91 -14.16 16.97
C LYS A 239 2.18 -12.85 16.73
N ASP A 240 2.48 -12.20 15.60
CA ASP A 240 1.99 -10.89 15.24
C ASP A 240 1.46 -10.91 13.80
N VAL A 241 0.23 -10.41 13.61
CA VAL A 241 -0.41 -10.26 12.30
C VAL A 241 -1.08 -8.88 12.22
N GLU A 242 -0.66 -8.09 11.27
CA GLU A 242 -1.20 -6.76 11.00
C GLU A 242 -1.94 -6.76 9.67
N ILE A 243 -3.20 -6.39 9.68
CA ILE A 243 -4.03 -6.37 8.49
C ILE A 243 -4.44 -4.92 8.21
N HIS A 244 -3.88 -4.34 7.17
CA HIS A 244 -4.27 -3.06 6.60
C HIS A 244 -5.42 -3.28 5.62
N ILE A 245 -6.63 -3.06 6.09
CA ILE A 245 -7.83 -3.24 5.29
C ILE A 245 -7.99 -2.06 4.34
N SER A 246 -7.94 -2.35 3.05
CA SER A 246 -8.15 -1.35 2.00
C SER A 246 -9.63 -1.00 1.85
N ILE A 247 -10.07 0.14 2.41
CA ILE A 247 -11.47 0.57 2.43
C ILE A 247 -11.60 2.08 2.13
N ASP A 248 -12.47 2.45 1.18
CA ASP A 248 -12.54 3.83 0.66
C ASP A 248 -13.89 4.52 0.88
N GLY A 249 -14.80 3.92 1.59
CA GLY A 249 -16.09 4.51 1.89
C GLY A 249 -17.05 3.54 2.55
N THR A 250 -18.10 4.09 3.11
CA THR A 250 -19.19 3.33 3.72
C THR A 250 -20.16 2.81 2.67
N GLU A 251 -20.77 1.64 2.92
CA GLU A 251 -21.89 1.10 2.16
C GLU A 251 -21.73 1.23 0.63
N LYS A 252 -22.78 1.70 -0.06
CA LYS A 252 -22.80 1.87 -1.52
C LYS A 252 -21.66 2.76 -2.06
N ARG A 253 -21.14 3.69 -1.26
CA ARG A 253 -20.01 4.54 -1.66
C ARG A 253 -18.73 3.72 -1.79
N GLY A 254 -18.44 2.89 -0.80
CA GLY A 254 -17.34 1.95 -0.83
C GLY A 254 -17.49 0.92 -1.96
N GLU A 255 -18.69 0.37 -2.13
CA GLU A 255 -19.02 -0.62 -3.17
C GLU A 255 -18.85 -0.07 -4.59
N LEU A 256 -19.21 1.20 -4.82
CA LEU A 256 -19.02 1.85 -6.12
C LEU A 256 -17.53 2.14 -6.40
N ILE A 257 -16.78 2.63 -5.40
CA ILE A 257 -15.35 2.94 -5.56
C ILE A 257 -14.55 1.65 -5.77
N ARG A 258 -14.78 0.64 -4.93
CA ARG A 258 -14.10 -0.66 -4.97
C ARG A 258 -15.04 -1.74 -5.51
N LYS A 259 -15.27 -1.75 -6.82
CA LYS A 259 -16.14 -2.76 -7.44
C LYS A 259 -15.70 -4.18 -7.09
N GLY A 260 -16.60 -4.92 -6.44
CA GLY A 260 -16.36 -6.23 -5.82
C GLY A 260 -16.42 -6.19 -4.29
N PHE A 261 -16.29 -5.00 -3.68
CA PHE A 261 -16.51 -4.80 -2.27
C PHE A 261 -17.99 -4.98 -1.91
N ASN A 262 -18.24 -5.58 -0.74
CA ASN A 262 -19.57 -5.69 -0.13
C ASN A 262 -19.45 -5.28 1.33
N TRP A 263 -20.17 -4.24 1.72
CA TRP A 263 -20.09 -3.63 3.04
C TRP A 263 -20.46 -4.59 4.16
N GLU A 264 -21.58 -5.30 4.03
CA GLU A 264 -22.07 -6.22 5.07
C GLU A 264 -21.11 -7.41 5.26
N LYS A 265 -20.56 -7.93 4.16
CA LYS A 265 -19.57 -9.00 4.24
C LYS A 265 -18.27 -8.53 4.88
N PHE A 266 -17.83 -7.33 4.58
CA PHE A 266 -16.68 -6.71 5.24
C PHE A 266 -16.91 -6.58 6.75
N LEU A 267 -18.05 -6.06 7.17
CA LEU A 267 -18.40 -5.94 8.59
C LEU A 267 -18.34 -7.31 9.27
N SER A 268 -19.01 -8.31 8.70
CA SER A 268 -19.00 -9.69 9.23
C SER A 268 -17.58 -10.26 9.32
N ASN A 269 -16.72 -10.04 8.31
CA ASN A 269 -15.34 -10.52 8.36
C ASN A 269 -14.51 -9.81 9.46
N ALA A 270 -14.71 -8.50 9.63
CA ALA A 270 -14.01 -7.73 10.65
C ALA A 270 -14.46 -8.10 12.07
N GLU A 271 -15.76 -8.29 12.28
CA GLU A 271 -16.33 -8.76 13.55
C GLU A 271 -15.80 -10.16 13.91
N GLN A 272 -15.79 -11.10 12.96
CA GLN A 272 -15.20 -12.44 13.16
C GLN A 272 -13.72 -12.39 13.54
N PHE A 273 -12.96 -11.46 12.93
CA PHE A 273 -11.54 -11.26 13.28
C PHE A 273 -11.40 -10.77 14.73
N ILE A 274 -12.17 -9.76 15.12
CA ILE A 274 -12.11 -9.17 16.47
C ILE A 274 -12.53 -10.20 17.53
N GLU A 275 -13.55 -11.00 17.25
CA GLU A 275 -13.98 -12.08 18.13
C GLU A 275 -12.91 -13.16 18.28
N LYS A 276 -12.30 -13.58 17.16
CA LYS A 276 -11.26 -14.63 17.15
C LYS A 276 -9.95 -14.18 17.80
N PHE A 277 -9.59 -12.90 17.64
CA PHE A 277 -8.31 -12.33 18.10
C PHE A 277 -8.53 -11.14 19.05
N PRO A 278 -9.16 -11.32 20.23
CA PRO A 278 -9.50 -10.21 21.13
C PRO A 278 -8.28 -9.51 21.71
N ASP A 279 -7.19 -10.25 21.89
CA ASP A 279 -5.97 -9.77 22.52
C ASP A 279 -4.73 -9.99 21.66
N LYS A 280 -3.71 -9.16 21.87
CA LYS A 280 -2.33 -9.33 21.40
C LYS A 280 -2.01 -8.78 20.04
N GLY A 281 -0.93 -9.34 19.45
CA GLY A 281 -0.27 -8.95 18.24
C GLY A 281 -1.09 -8.98 16.94
N HIS A 282 -2.39 -9.35 17.00
CA HIS A 282 -3.25 -9.34 15.82
C HIS A 282 -4.06 -8.03 15.79
N ARG A 283 -3.86 -7.22 14.74
CA ARG A 283 -4.41 -5.88 14.64
C ARG A 283 -5.04 -5.62 13.29
N LEU A 284 -6.19 -4.92 13.31
CA LEU A 284 -6.80 -4.34 12.12
C LEU A 284 -6.45 -2.86 12.03
N TYR A 285 -5.94 -2.47 10.90
CA TYR A 285 -5.77 -1.08 10.47
C TYR A 285 -6.67 -0.83 9.26
N PHE A 286 -7.07 0.41 9.03
CA PHE A 286 -7.97 0.79 7.94
C PHE A 286 -7.27 1.80 7.04
N ASP A 287 -6.92 1.36 5.84
CA ASP A 287 -6.22 2.14 4.84
C ASP A 287 -7.19 2.69 3.81
N THR A 288 -7.33 4.00 3.79
CA THR A 288 -8.19 4.70 2.85
C THR A 288 -7.38 5.44 1.80
N THR A 289 -7.62 5.11 0.53
CA THR A 289 -7.08 5.89 -0.59
C THR A 289 -7.99 7.09 -0.86
N VAL A 290 -7.58 8.25 -0.33
CA VAL A 290 -8.35 9.49 -0.47
C VAL A 290 -8.28 10.00 -1.91
N GLN A 291 -9.44 10.17 -2.51
CA GLN A 291 -9.63 10.59 -3.89
C GLN A 291 -10.83 11.54 -4.04
N ALA A 292 -11.08 12.01 -5.26
CA ALA A 292 -12.18 12.94 -5.51
C ALA A 292 -13.54 12.43 -5.01
N LEU A 293 -13.85 11.14 -5.20
CA LEU A 293 -15.16 10.58 -4.83
C LEU A 293 -15.38 10.48 -3.33
N ASN A 294 -14.35 10.13 -2.55
CA ASN A 294 -14.55 9.86 -1.12
C ASN A 294 -14.13 10.98 -0.18
N VAL A 295 -13.64 12.12 -0.68
CA VAL A 295 -13.11 13.21 0.16
C VAL A 295 -14.12 13.72 1.22
N PHE A 296 -15.41 13.59 0.99
CA PHE A 296 -16.45 13.89 1.99
C PHE A 296 -16.76 12.69 2.89
N ASN A 297 -16.59 11.47 2.42
CA ASN A 297 -17.00 10.27 3.13
C ASN A 297 -15.90 9.67 4.00
N VAL A 298 -14.62 10.06 3.83
CA VAL A 298 -13.53 9.55 4.65
C VAL A 298 -13.73 9.80 6.15
N VAL A 299 -14.33 10.93 6.50
CA VAL A 299 -14.65 11.28 7.90
C VAL A 299 -15.80 10.44 8.45
N ASP A 300 -16.83 10.19 7.63
CA ASP A 300 -17.97 9.36 8.02
C ASP A 300 -17.53 7.91 8.21
N LEU A 301 -16.66 7.42 7.30
CA LEU A 301 -16.06 6.08 7.39
C LEU A 301 -15.27 5.92 8.69
N HIS A 302 -14.39 6.86 9.02
CA HIS A 302 -13.61 6.82 10.26
C HIS A 302 -14.51 6.75 11.50
N GLN A 303 -15.52 7.62 11.57
CA GLN A 303 -16.48 7.63 12.67
C GLN A 303 -17.25 6.31 12.78
N GLU A 304 -17.72 5.78 11.64
CA GLU A 304 -18.48 4.54 11.58
C GLU A 304 -17.67 3.35 12.10
N LEU A 305 -16.42 3.19 11.61
CA LEU A 305 -15.53 2.11 12.03
C LEU A 305 -15.20 2.17 13.52
N PHE A 306 -14.93 3.36 14.03
CA PHE A 306 -14.64 3.57 15.45
C PHE A 306 -15.89 3.34 16.33
N ASN A 307 -17.03 3.90 15.96
CA ASN A 307 -18.26 3.79 16.72
C ASN A 307 -18.82 2.35 16.76
N ARG A 308 -18.54 1.54 15.73
CA ARG A 308 -18.85 0.10 15.73
C ARG A 308 -17.88 -0.73 16.56
N GLY A 309 -16.80 -0.14 17.08
CA GLY A 309 -15.77 -0.88 17.82
C GLY A 309 -14.89 -1.76 16.93
N LEU A 310 -14.91 -1.56 15.60
CA LEU A 310 -14.02 -2.29 14.68
C LEU A 310 -12.58 -1.80 14.77
N MET A 311 -12.40 -0.58 15.25
CA MET A 311 -11.12 0.09 15.44
C MET A 311 -10.80 0.17 16.93
N LYS A 312 -9.80 -0.58 17.40
CA LYS A 312 -9.39 -0.60 18.82
C LYS A 312 -8.77 0.72 19.28
N ASP A 313 -8.09 1.41 18.38
CA ASP A 313 -7.50 2.73 18.61
C ASP A 313 -7.97 3.65 17.48
N ILE A 314 -8.43 4.85 17.86
CA ILE A 314 -8.89 5.85 16.89
C ILE A 314 -7.81 6.22 15.87
N ASP A 315 -6.54 5.99 16.18
CA ASP A 315 -5.40 6.23 15.31
C ASP A 315 -5.07 5.04 14.37
N TYR A 316 -5.90 3.98 14.31
CA TYR A 316 -5.73 2.85 13.37
C TYR A 316 -6.34 3.11 11.98
N CYS A 317 -6.53 4.38 11.62
CA CYS A 317 -6.96 4.83 10.29
C CYS A 317 -5.78 5.53 9.58
N PHE A 318 -5.45 5.07 8.37
CA PHE A 318 -4.39 5.63 7.54
C PHE A 318 -4.99 6.26 6.28
N LEU A 319 -4.53 7.45 5.94
CA LEU A 319 -4.96 8.17 4.75
C LEU A 319 -3.84 8.20 3.71
N ASN A 320 -4.02 7.48 2.61
CA ASN A 320 -3.15 7.49 1.46
C ASN A 320 -3.72 8.44 0.40
N PHE A 321 -2.97 9.46 -0.02
CA PHE A 321 -3.47 10.49 -0.93
C PHE A 321 -3.23 10.09 -2.39
N LEU A 322 -4.30 9.88 -3.15
CA LEU A 322 -4.21 9.45 -4.55
C LEU A 322 -3.56 10.50 -5.43
N GLN A 323 -2.38 10.20 -5.97
CA GLN A 323 -1.66 11.03 -6.92
C GLN A 323 -1.94 10.63 -8.38
N GLY A 324 -2.15 9.37 -8.63
CA GLY A 324 -2.48 8.81 -9.95
C GLY A 324 -3.53 7.70 -9.88
N PRO A 325 -4.44 7.64 -10.84
CA PRO A 325 -4.57 8.53 -12.01
C PRO A 325 -5.03 9.95 -11.61
N ARG A 326 -4.38 10.99 -12.14
CA ARG A 326 -4.56 12.39 -11.71
C ARG A 326 -5.99 12.89 -11.80
N GLN A 327 -6.77 12.45 -12.79
CA GLN A 327 -8.19 12.81 -12.92
C GLN A 327 -9.06 12.27 -11.77
N MET A 328 -8.59 11.31 -10.98
CA MET A 328 -9.28 10.79 -9.80
C MET A 328 -8.84 11.46 -8.49
N SER A 329 -7.75 12.23 -8.50
CA SER A 329 -7.26 12.91 -7.32
C SER A 329 -8.21 14.03 -6.86
N VAL A 330 -8.19 14.37 -5.57
CA VAL A 330 -8.93 15.51 -5.00
C VAL A 330 -8.59 16.85 -5.65
N TRP A 331 -7.49 16.94 -6.39
CA TRP A 331 -7.04 18.15 -7.07
C TRP A 331 -7.95 18.61 -8.21
N VAL A 332 -8.76 17.68 -8.78
CA VAL A 332 -9.71 18.01 -9.87
C VAL A 332 -10.93 18.79 -9.38
N LEU A 333 -11.24 18.73 -8.07
CA LEU A 333 -12.41 19.35 -7.50
C LEU A 333 -12.36 20.87 -7.64
N ASP A 334 -13.50 21.50 -7.89
CA ASP A 334 -13.60 22.96 -7.93
C ASP A 334 -13.37 23.58 -6.53
N ARG A 335 -13.01 24.86 -6.52
CA ARG A 335 -12.65 25.58 -5.31
C ARG A 335 -13.73 25.52 -4.22
N GLN A 336 -15.01 25.57 -4.61
CA GLN A 336 -16.10 25.55 -3.64
C GLN A 336 -16.27 24.16 -3.03
N THR A 337 -16.17 23.10 -3.84
CA THR A 337 -16.21 21.71 -3.40
C THR A 337 -15.04 21.42 -2.45
N LYS A 338 -13.82 21.87 -2.78
CA LYS A 338 -12.65 21.77 -1.90
C LYS A 338 -12.89 22.43 -0.53
N LYS A 339 -13.39 23.67 -0.52
CA LYS A 339 -13.69 24.39 0.74
C LYS A 339 -14.72 23.66 1.60
N ARG A 340 -15.77 23.08 0.98
CA ARG A 340 -16.77 22.29 1.71
C ARG A 340 -16.16 21.03 2.32
N ALA A 341 -15.32 20.31 1.55
CA ALA A 341 -14.61 19.14 2.06
C ALA A 341 -13.68 19.50 3.22
N GLN A 342 -12.89 20.55 3.09
CA GLN A 342 -12.00 21.04 4.17
C GLN A 342 -12.79 21.45 5.42
N ALA A 343 -13.95 22.09 5.26
CA ALA A 343 -14.80 22.45 6.41
C ALA A 343 -15.30 21.19 7.14
N LYS A 344 -15.77 20.17 6.41
CA LYS A 344 -16.20 18.90 7.00
C LYS A 344 -15.04 18.18 7.71
N ILE A 345 -13.84 18.22 7.12
CA ILE A 345 -12.64 17.63 7.73
C ILE A 345 -12.26 18.37 9.02
N ARG A 346 -12.30 19.71 9.04
CA ARG A 346 -12.04 20.48 10.28
C ARG A 346 -13.05 20.18 11.36
N ASP A 347 -14.33 20.10 11.02
CA ASP A 347 -15.37 19.70 11.96
C ASP A 347 -15.09 18.33 12.58
N HIS A 348 -14.67 17.35 11.76
CA HIS A 348 -14.27 16.01 12.23
C HIS A 348 -13.07 16.07 13.18
N ILE A 349 -12.04 16.86 12.86
CA ILE A 349 -10.88 17.06 13.72
C ILE A 349 -11.32 17.62 15.07
N ASP A 350 -12.10 18.70 15.06
CA ASP A 350 -12.42 19.44 16.27
C ASP A 350 -13.47 18.75 17.15
N ASN A 351 -14.49 18.11 16.52
CA ASN A 351 -15.64 17.56 17.23
C ASN A 351 -15.60 16.04 17.41
N PHE A 352 -14.69 15.33 16.73
CA PHE A 352 -14.57 13.89 16.88
C PHE A 352 -13.16 13.46 17.29
N LEU A 353 -12.11 13.82 16.53
CA LEU A 353 -10.76 13.31 16.80
C LEU A 353 -10.18 13.87 18.11
N LYS A 354 -10.17 15.19 18.28
CA LYS A 354 -9.61 15.85 19.50
C LYS A 354 -10.31 15.40 20.78
N PRO A 355 -11.66 15.35 20.85
CA PRO A 355 -12.36 14.83 22.02
C PRO A 355 -12.02 13.39 22.38
N ASN A 356 -11.75 12.54 21.37
CA ASN A 356 -11.30 11.17 21.54
C ASN A 356 -9.78 11.02 21.71
N LYS A 357 -9.04 12.13 21.92
CA LYS A 357 -7.60 12.18 22.21
C LYS A 357 -6.73 11.58 21.09
N SER A 358 -7.22 11.56 19.86
CA SER A 358 -6.44 11.18 18.69
C SER A 358 -5.24 12.13 18.51
N LYS A 359 -4.12 11.58 18.11
CA LYS A 359 -2.91 12.35 17.77
C LYS A 359 -2.56 12.17 16.30
N ARG A 360 -2.30 10.94 15.89
CA ARG A 360 -1.84 10.61 14.54
C ARG A 360 -2.92 10.90 13.47
N SER A 361 -4.18 10.55 13.74
CA SER A 361 -5.25 10.84 12.79
C SER A 361 -5.50 12.34 12.64
N VAL A 362 -5.32 13.15 13.70
CA VAL A 362 -5.37 14.62 13.58
C VAL A 362 -4.34 15.08 12.54
N ASP A 363 -3.09 14.65 12.66
CA ASP A 363 -2.01 15.03 11.74
C ASP A 363 -2.30 14.58 10.29
N PHE A 364 -2.85 13.37 10.10
CA PHE A 364 -3.27 12.90 8.79
C PHE A 364 -4.37 13.77 8.15
N TYR A 365 -5.41 14.13 8.92
CA TYR A 365 -6.50 14.96 8.39
C TYR A 365 -6.08 16.42 8.18
N GLU A 366 -5.18 16.97 8.98
CA GLU A 366 -4.59 18.28 8.71
C GLU A 366 -3.72 18.27 7.45
N SER A 367 -2.96 17.19 7.27
CA SER A 367 -2.21 16.96 6.02
C SER A 367 -3.13 16.84 4.82
N LEU A 368 -4.30 16.19 4.95
CA LEU A 368 -5.31 16.11 3.89
C LEU A 368 -5.86 17.50 3.53
N ILE A 369 -6.14 18.35 4.52
CA ILE A 369 -6.60 19.74 4.27
C ILE A 369 -5.58 20.47 3.40
N THR A 370 -4.29 20.33 3.71
CA THR A 370 -3.19 20.93 2.94
C THR A 370 -3.09 20.32 1.54
N TYR A 371 -3.16 18.99 1.44
CA TYR A 371 -3.06 18.25 0.20
C TYR A 371 -4.16 18.62 -0.82
N ILE A 372 -5.39 18.85 -0.37
CA ILE A 372 -6.52 19.26 -1.22
C ILE A 372 -6.20 20.52 -2.04
N ASP A 373 -5.43 21.45 -1.48
CA ASP A 373 -5.09 22.72 -2.15
C ASP A 373 -3.71 22.73 -2.85
N LEU A 374 -2.94 21.63 -2.74
CA LEU A 374 -1.58 21.56 -3.28
C LEU A 374 -1.53 21.84 -4.80
N TYR A 375 -2.53 21.33 -5.55
CA TYR A 375 -2.65 21.56 -6.98
C TYR A 375 -4.08 21.95 -7.39
N GLN A 376 -4.17 22.66 -8.53
CA GLN A 376 -5.42 23.11 -9.13
C GLN A 376 -5.56 22.47 -10.51
N GLU A 377 -6.21 21.29 -10.55
CA GLU A 377 -6.31 20.46 -11.77
C GLU A 377 -7.74 20.41 -12.34
N GLN A 378 -8.51 21.52 -12.20
CA GLN A 378 -9.89 21.61 -12.70
C GLN A 378 -9.98 21.39 -14.23
N LYS A 379 -8.88 21.57 -14.95
CA LYS A 379 -8.80 21.21 -16.38
C LYS A 379 -9.04 19.72 -16.64
N LEU A 380 -8.85 18.85 -15.63
CA LEU A 380 -9.10 17.41 -15.69
C LEU A 380 -10.54 17.02 -15.33
N ILE A 381 -11.44 17.97 -14.97
CA ILE A 381 -12.86 17.66 -14.71
C ILE A 381 -13.52 16.91 -15.89
N PRO A 382 -13.33 17.28 -17.16
CA PRO A 382 -13.88 16.49 -18.27
C PRO A 382 -13.40 15.04 -18.26
N SER A 383 -12.10 14.81 -18.07
CA SER A 383 -11.53 13.46 -18.00
C SER A 383 -12.05 12.66 -16.81
N PHE A 384 -12.19 13.29 -15.62
CA PHE A 384 -12.83 12.68 -14.47
C PHE A 384 -14.24 12.21 -14.78
N LEU A 385 -15.05 13.07 -15.39
CA LEU A 385 -16.44 12.79 -15.73
C LEU A 385 -16.58 11.71 -16.80
N ASP A 386 -15.68 11.71 -17.79
CA ASP A 386 -15.66 10.66 -18.82
C ASP A 386 -15.26 9.31 -18.22
N THR A 387 -14.30 9.30 -17.31
CA THR A 387 -13.94 8.11 -16.54
C THR A 387 -15.14 7.58 -15.73
N MET A 388 -15.87 8.45 -15.04
CA MET A 388 -17.05 8.03 -14.26
C MET A 388 -18.14 7.46 -15.16
N ARG A 389 -18.46 8.14 -16.28
CA ARG A 389 -19.45 7.65 -17.26
C ARG A 389 -19.07 6.33 -17.87
N HIS A 390 -17.79 6.14 -18.19
CA HIS A 390 -17.30 4.87 -18.71
C HIS A 390 -17.59 3.72 -17.72
N PHE A 391 -17.20 3.88 -16.46
CA PHE A 391 -17.45 2.87 -15.44
C PHE A 391 -18.95 2.67 -15.17
N ASP A 392 -19.72 3.74 -15.07
CA ASP A 392 -21.17 3.67 -14.86
C ASP A 392 -21.84 2.87 -15.99
N LYS A 393 -21.43 3.14 -17.25
CA LYS A 393 -21.97 2.44 -18.42
C LYS A 393 -21.66 0.93 -18.41
N ILE A 394 -20.40 0.56 -18.19
CA ILE A 394 -19.99 -0.85 -18.27
C ILE A 394 -20.40 -1.68 -17.04
N ARG A 395 -20.69 -1.01 -15.91
CA ARG A 395 -21.04 -1.65 -14.64
C ARG A 395 -22.52 -1.54 -14.27
N GLY A 396 -23.30 -0.77 -15.02
CA GLY A 396 -24.72 -0.49 -14.71
C GLY A 396 -24.88 0.28 -13.39
N GLU A 397 -24.00 1.23 -13.12
CA GLU A 397 -23.95 2.02 -11.88
C GLU A 397 -24.28 3.50 -12.14
N SER A 398 -24.51 4.26 -11.09
CA SER A 398 -24.68 5.72 -11.14
C SER A 398 -23.84 6.41 -10.09
N THR A 399 -22.70 6.97 -10.53
CA THR A 399 -21.83 7.77 -9.67
C THR A 399 -22.56 9.01 -9.15
N MET A 400 -23.39 9.64 -10.00
CA MET A 400 -24.11 10.86 -9.64
C MET A 400 -25.16 10.62 -8.55
N GLU A 401 -25.85 9.48 -8.56
CA GLU A 401 -26.82 9.11 -7.53
C GLU A 401 -26.12 8.76 -6.20
N THR A 402 -24.95 8.10 -6.28
CA THR A 402 -24.20 7.68 -5.11
C THR A 402 -23.49 8.87 -4.43
N PHE A 403 -23.08 9.88 -5.21
CA PHE A 403 -22.32 11.04 -4.73
C PHE A 403 -23.02 12.36 -5.14
N PRO A 404 -24.20 12.66 -4.59
CA PRO A 404 -24.98 13.85 -4.96
C PRO A 404 -24.28 15.17 -4.58
N GLU A 405 -23.33 15.16 -3.64
CA GLU A 405 -22.53 16.31 -3.25
C GLU A 405 -21.71 16.92 -4.38
N PHE A 406 -21.50 16.20 -5.47
CA PHE A 406 -20.78 16.66 -6.67
C PHE A 406 -21.71 17.17 -7.76
N GLN A 407 -23.00 17.41 -7.49
CA GLN A 407 -23.98 17.87 -8.48
C GLN A 407 -23.48 19.03 -9.34
N ARG A 408 -22.77 20.00 -8.75
CA ARG A 408 -22.18 21.12 -9.49
C ARG A 408 -21.16 20.69 -10.53
N ILE A 409 -20.36 19.66 -10.23
CA ILE A 409 -19.37 19.12 -11.17
C ILE A 409 -20.10 18.39 -12.30
N TRP A 410 -21.19 17.67 -11.97
CA TRP A 410 -22.04 17.01 -12.96
C TRP A 410 -22.74 18.00 -13.87
N ASP A 411 -23.16 19.17 -13.39
CA ASP A 411 -23.89 20.20 -14.16
C ASP A 411 -22.99 21.00 -15.12
N VAL A 412 -21.69 21.07 -14.88
CA VAL A 412 -20.74 21.73 -15.79
C VAL A 412 -20.85 21.20 -17.23
N ILE A 413 -21.27 19.96 -17.39
CA ILE A 413 -21.40 19.31 -18.71
C ILE A 413 -22.68 19.69 -19.43
N LYS A 414 -23.78 19.95 -18.72
CA LYS A 414 -25.05 20.36 -19.36
C LYS A 414 -24.88 21.69 -20.12
N VAL A 415 -23.87 22.51 -19.75
CA VAL A 415 -23.63 23.82 -20.33
C VAL A 415 -22.66 23.77 -21.54
N ARG A 416 -21.78 22.77 -21.62
CA ARG A 416 -20.88 22.60 -22.77
C ARG A 416 -21.57 21.75 -23.85
N LYS A 417 -22.17 22.40 -24.85
CA LYS A 417 -22.60 21.73 -26.12
C LYS A 417 -21.38 20.96 -26.65
N VAL A 418 -21.48 19.64 -26.76
CA VAL A 418 -20.48 18.82 -27.44
C VAL A 418 -20.23 19.43 -28.81
N PRO A 419 -19.00 19.79 -29.17
CA PRO A 419 -18.69 20.33 -30.49
C PRO A 419 -19.19 19.34 -31.57
N LYS A 420 -19.86 19.86 -32.65
CA LYS A 420 -20.50 19.04 -33.68
C LYS A 420 -19.58 17.95 -34.27
N HIS A 421 -18.27 18.19 -34.33
CA HIS A 421 -17.28 17.25 -34.91
C HIS A 421 -16.96 16.04 -34.04
N LEU A 422 -17.47 15.96 -32.82
CA LEU A 422 -17.33 14.79 -31.92
C LEU A 422 -18.62 13.96 -31.83
N LYS A 423 -19.72 14.39 -32.48
CA LYS A 423 -20.98 13.66 -32.47
C LYS A 423 -21.01 12.45 -33.39
N ASP A 424 -20.12 12.39 -34.36
CA ASP A 424 -20.09 11.36 -35.41
C ASP A 424 -19.10 10.21 -35.12
N LYS A 425 -18.57 10.12 -33.90
CA LYS A 425 -17.61 9.09 -33.46
C LYS A 425 -18.03 8.32 -32.18
N VAL A 426 -19.35 8.25 -31.94
CA VAL A 426 -19.91 7.38 -30.87
C VAL A 426 -20.83 6.36 -31.49
#